data_ed63891b2133b21a74660084329c161d
#
_entry.id   ed63891b2133b21a74660084329c161d
#
_cell.length_a   1.000
_cell.length_b   1.000
_cell.length_c   1.000
_cell.angle_alpha   90.00
_cell.angle_beta   90.00
_cell.angle_gamma   90.00
#
_symmetry.space_group_name_H-M   'P 1'
#
loop_
_entity.id
_entity.type
_entity.pdbx_description
1 polymer ?
#
loop_
_entity_poly.entity_id
_entity_poly.type
_entity_poly.pdbx_seq_one_letter_code
_entity_poly.pdbx_strand_id
1 'polypeptide(L)'
;MATYREFREQVKRRRRRKFILRLSLLIVAAAAVCGVAFFALYTVLTGAGWTPGNGQLVASGSASASDASQPASASGSGSSSEDGQGGQPAATWNTSTPVEATLDQTVSGADYRMLAVGANAAVDYSFFDRAAILGDSVSQGWNIYESPMKAHAFVCAYKSIGPSAVVNKQTANPGEASGRGEENIYDTIINSKPLRLYILLGTNALVRDGEATEQSFLSYYGQMLDMFKADLGDEVDIYVQSITPVRPGASQPGLYKERIQRVNTQLAVMAREKGCHFVNIYEVLQDANGDLREDLAAADKVHLNQNAYPIMAEYLATHTA
;
A
#
# COMPACT_ATOMS: atom_id res chain seq x y z
N MET A 1 27.40 8.28 31.48
CA MET A 1 26.84 8.31 30.12
C MET A 1 27.30 7.04 29.41
N ALA A 2 26.35 6.15 29.02
CA ALA A 2 26.72 4.94 28.28
C ALA A 2 27.27 5.37 26.91
N THR A 3 28.40 4.80 26.52
CA THR A 3 29.04 5.13 25.25
C THR A 3 28.22 4.57 24.10
N TYR A 4 28.22 5.23 22.95
CA TYR A 4 27.56 4.79 21.70
C TYR A 4 27.84 3.31 21.37
N ARG A 5 29.00 2.80 21.77
CA ARG A 5 29.42 1.40 21.62
C ARG A 5 28.59 0.45 22.47
N GLU A 6 28.27 0.83 23.71
CA GLU A 6 27.45 0.04 24.64
C GLU A 6 25.98 -0.02 24.19
N PHE A 7 25.47 1.09 23.70
CA PHE A 7 24.12 1.14 23.11
C PHE A 7 24.00 0.21 21.88
N ARG A 8 24.99 0.23 21.00
CA ARG A 8 25.03 -0.66 19.82
C ARG A 8 25.08 -2.15 20.18
N GLU A 9 25.79 -2.50 21.22
CA GLU A 9 25.85 -3.89 21.72
C GLU A 9 24.52 -4.32 22.38
N GLN A 10 23.84 -3.42 23.09
CA GLN A 10 22.53 -3.70 23.68
C GLN A 10 21.46 -3.92 22.57
N VAL A 11 21.47 -3.12 21.52
CA VAL A 11 20.56 -3.28 20.37
C VAL A 11 20.82 -4.61 19.66
N LYS A 12 22.10 -4.99 19.42
CA LYS A 12 22.45 -6.27 18.84
C LYS A 12 21.99 -7.46 19.70
N ARG A 13 22.13 -7.37 21.04
CA ARG A 13 21.66 -8.40 21.97
C ARG A 13 20.14 -8.54 21.98
N ARG A 14 19.39 -7.42 21.92
CA ARG A 14 17.92 -7.42 21.81
C ARG A 14 17.46 -8.03 20.48
N ARG A 15 18.10 -7.71 19.35
CA ARG A 15 17.79 -8.29 18.03
C ARG A 15 18.08 -9.79 18.00
N ARG A 16 19.21 -10.26 18.53
CA ARG A 16 19.52 -11.69 18.67
C ARG A 16 18.49 -12.43 19.51
N ARG A 17 18.06 -11.86 20.64
CA ARG A 17 17.02 -12.48 21.49
C ARG A 17 15.68 -12.59 20.77
N LYS A 18 15.22 -11.53 20.08
CA LYS A 18 13.98 -11.56 19.27
C LYS A 18 14.07 -12.57 18.13
N PHE A 19 15.21 -12.66 17.45
CA PHE A 19 15.45 -13.64 16.39
C PHE A 19 15.41 -15.08 16.91
N ILE A 20 16.10 -15.37 18.00
CA ILE A 20 16.12 -16.70 18.64
C ILE A 20 14.69 -17.08 19.08
N LEU A 21 13.94 -16.17 19.69
CA LEU A 21 12.54 -16.39 20.09
C LEU A 21 11.63 -16.71 18.91
N ARG A 22 11.75 -15.98 17.81
CA ARG A 22 10.98 -16.26 16.58
C ARG A 22 11.36 -17.59 15.94
N LEU A 23 12.65 -17.89 15.90
CA LEU A 23 13.15 -19.18 15.40
C LEU A 23 12.67 -20.35 16.26
N SER A 24 12.67 -20.21 17.58
CA SER A 24 12.15 -21.21 18.50
C SER A 24 10.66 -21.47 18.32
N LEU A 25 9.87 -20.39 18.11
CA LEU A 25 8.43 -20.50 17.83
C LEU A 25 8.17 -21.23 16.51
N LEU A 26 8.94 -20.93 15.46
CA LEU A 26 8.83 -21.61 14.17
C LEU A 26 9.19 -23.11 14.28
N ILE A 27 10.22 -23.45 15.05
CA ILE A 27 10.61 -24.84 15.27
C ILE A 27 9.51 -25.60 16.03
N VAL A 28 8.92 -24.99 17.06
CA VAL A 28 7.81 -25.59 17.82
C VAL A 28 6.57 -25.79 16.93
N ALA A 29 6.23 -24.80 16.10
CA ALA A 29 5.13 -24.91 15.16
C ALA A 29 5.36 -26.02 14.12
N ALA A 30 6.56 -26.11 13.56
CA ALA A 30 6.94 -27.17 12.63
C ALA A 30 6.89 -28.56 13.29
N ALA A 31 7.37 -28.69 14.52
CA ALA A 31 7.29 -29.94 15.26
C ALA A 31 5.85 -30.37 15.55
N ALA A 32 4.96 -29.42 15.87
CA ALA A 32 3.54 -29.69 16.07
C ALA A 32 2.84 -30.19 14.79
N VAL A 33 3.14 -29.56 13.65
CA VAL A 33 2.61 -29.98 12.34
C VAL A 33 3.11 -31.38 11.97
N CYS A 34 4.41 -31.64 12.15
CA CYS A 34 4.99 -32.97 11.93
C CYS A 34 4.38 -34.02 12.86
N GLY A 35 4.13 -33.69 14.14
CA GLY A 35 3.48 -34.58 15.10
C GLY A 35 2.06 -34.95 14.70
N VAL A 36 1.26 -33.99 14.25
CA VAL A 36 -0.10 -34.23 13.76
C VAL A 36 -0.08 -35.10 12.49
N ALA A 37 0.82 -34.81 11.55
CA ALA A 37 0.95 -35.60 10.32
C ALA A 37 1.39 -37.03 10.62
N PHE A 38 2.34 -37.22 11.53
CA PHE A 38 2.80 -38.55 11.96
C PHE A 38 1.68 -39.32 12.66
N PHE A 39 0.91 -38.68 13.56
CA PHE A 39 -0.22 -39.28 14.23
C PHE A 39 -1.32 -39.71 13.25
N ALA A 40 -1.65 -38.86 12.28
CA ALA A 40 -2.61 -39.18 11.22
C ALA A 40 -2.14 -40.38 10.38
N LEU A 41 -0.85 -40.42 10.01
CA LEU A 41 -0.27 -41.54 9.28
C LEU A 41 -0.26 -42.84 10.12
N TYR A 42 0.07 -42.75 11.39
CA TYR A 42 0.05 -43.85 12.33
C TYR A 42 -1.35 -44.46 12.49
N THR A 43 -2.39 -43.63 12.65
CA THR A 43 -3.79 -44.08 12.74
C THR A 43 -4.28 -44.77 11.46
N VAL A 44 -3.85 -44.30 10.30
CA VAL A 44 -4.17 -44.94 9.01
C VAL A 44 -3.46 -46.28 8.86
N LEU A 45 -2.20 -46.38 9.26
CA LEU A 45 -1.39 -47.59 9.12
C LEU A 45 -1.73 -48.67 10.14
N THR A 46 -2.16 -48.31 11.35
CA THR A 46 -2.47 -49.29 12.44
C THR A 46 -3.93 -49.64 12.55
N GLY A 47 -4.82 -49.02 11.77
CA GLY A 47 -6.25 -49.25 11.86
C GLY A 47 -6.88 -48.82 13.20
N ALA A 48 -6.16 -48.07 14.04
CA ALA A 48 -6.61 -47.60 15.35
C ALA A 48 -7.57 -46.41 15.15
N GLY A 49 -8.79 -46.66 14.71
CA GLY A 49 -9.84 -45.68 14.69
C GLY A 49 -10.30 -45.34 16.10
N TRP A 50 -10.23 -44.05 16.46
CA TRP A 50 -10.91 -43.55 17.65
C TRP A 50 -12.41 -43.61 17.38
N THR A 51 -13.13 -44.51 18.07
CA THR A 51 -14.61 -44.56 18.04
C THR A 51 -15.12 -43.66 19.17
N PRO A 52 -15.81 -42.53 18.88
CA PRO A 52 -16.60 -41.84 19.88
C PRO A 52 -17.78 -42.72 20.27
N GLY A 53 -17.99 -42.92 21.55
CA GLY A 53 -19.05 -43.75 22.10
C GLY A 53 -20.45 -43.34 21.67
N ASN A 54 -21.27 -44.35 21.54
CA ASN A 54 -22.68 -44.39 21.23
C ASN A 54 -23.51 -43.20 21.69
N GLY A 55 -24.11 -42.53 20.72
CA GLY A 55 -25.35 -41.80 20.83
C GLY A 55 -26.25 -42.18 19.64
N GLN A 56 -27.11 -43.13 19.90
CA GLN A 56 -28.09 -43.67 18.96
C GLN A 56 -29.07 -42.58 18.52
N LEU A 57 -29.17 -42.31 17.21
CA LEU A 57 -30.40 -41.76 16.61
C LEU A 57 -30.70 -42.47 15.30
N VAL A 58 -31.92 -42.95 15.31
CA VAL A 58 -32.61 -43.84 14.39
C VAL A 58 -32.75 -43.22 13.00
N ALA A 59 -32.59 -44.04 12.01
CA ALA A 59 -32.94 -43.78 10.62
C ALA A 59 -34.41 -43.91 10.37
N SER A 60 -34.97 -43.11 9.50
CA SER A 60 -36.05 -43.39 8.53
C SER A 60 -36.39 -42.06 7.87
N GLY A 61 -36.55 -41.88 6.61
CA GLY A 61 -37.01 -42.68 5.51
C GLY A 61 -37.20 -41.73 4.37
N SER A 62 -36.97 -42.26 3.29
CA SER A 62 -37.15 -41.91 1.88
C SER A 62 -38.33 -41.02 1.48
N ALA A 63 -38.11 -40.36 0.37
CA ALA A 63 -38.96 -40.25 -0.84
C ALA A 63 -39.43 -38.84 -1.24
N SER A 64 -38.90 -38.42 -2.34
CA SER A 64 -39.50 -38.10 -3.67
C SER A 64 -40.35 -36.84 -3.82
N ALA A 65 -39.82 -36.01 -4.68
CA ALA A 65 -40.32 -35.50 -5.96
C ALA A 65 -41.55 -34.58 -6.02
N SER A 66 -41.38 -33.66 -6.92
CA SER A 66 -42.34 -32.97 -7.81
C SER A 66 -42.85 -31.61 -7.31
N ASP A 67 -42.54 -30.63 -8.03
CA ASP A 67 -43.09 -30.06 -9.26
C ASP A 67 -43.75 -28.69 -9.08
N ALA A 68 -43.31 -27.80 -9.91
CA ALA A 68 -44.01 -26.73 -10.62
C ALA A 68 -44.88 -25.70 -9.86
N SER A 69 -44.57 -24.43 -10.03
CA SER A 69 -45.39 -23.47 -10.79
C SER A 69 -45.09 -22.04 -10.40
N GLN A 70 -44.60 -21.28 -11.33
CA GLN A 70 -44.95 -19.86 -11.48
C GLN A 70 -46.40 -19.70 -11.94
N PRO A 71 -47.11 -18.62 -11.71
CA PRO A 71 -46.93 -17.45 -12.58
C PRO A 71 -47.19 -16.04 -11.99
N ALA A 72 -46.54 -15.10 -12.57
CA ALA A 72 -46.96 -13.89 -13.30
C ALA A 72 -47.80 -12.78 -12.62
N SER A 73 -47.24 -11.60 -12.75
CA SER A 73 -47.77 -10.31 -13.23
C SER A 73 -48.84 -9.54 -12.46
N ALA A 74 -48.47 -8.29 -12.20
CA ALA A 74 -49.23 -7.08 -12.55
C ALA A 74 -48.40 -5.85 -12.21
N SER A 75 -47.82 -5.13 -13.12
CA SER A 75 -48.18 -3.88 -13.79
C SER A 75 -48.83 -2.83 -12.90
N GLY A 76 -48.09 -1.73 -12.76
CA GLY A 76 -48.58 -0.45 -12.24
C GLY A 76 -47.64 0.63 -12.69
N SER A 77 -48.01 1.29 -13.79
CA SER A 77 -47.42 2.45 -14.41
C SER A 77 -47.63 3.69 -13.56
N GLY A 78 -46.63 4.54 -13.51
CA GLY A 78 -46.70 5.89 -12.98
C GLY A 78 -45.50 6.71 -13.49
N SER A 79 -45.70 7.34 -14.66
CA SER A 79 -44.79 8.32 -15.23
C SER A 79 -44.84 9.62 -14.43
N SER A 80 -43.71 10.22 -14.18
CA SER A 80 -43.51 11.64 -14.30
C SER A 80 -42.03 11.93 -14.45
N SER A 81 -41.71 12.38 -15.62
CA SER A 81 -40.52 13.11 -16.02
C SER A 81 -40.32 14.34 -15.14
N GLU A 82 -39.12 14.56 -14.67
CA GLU A 82 -38.53 15.88 -14.60
C GLU A 82 -37.02 15.78 -14.72
N ASP A 83 -36.54 16.39 -15.78
CA ASP A 83 -35.13 16.71 -16.02
C ASP A 83 -34.59 17.54 -14.87
N GLY A 84 -33.56 17.00 -14.23
CA GLY A 84 -32.74 17.68 -13.26
C GLY A 84 -31.31 17.20 -13.44
N GLN A 85 -30.64 17.77 -14.44
CA GLN A 85 -29.20 17.66 -14.62
C GLN A 85 -28.51 18.40 -13.48
N GLY A 86 -28.58 17.82 -12.29
CA GLY A 86 -27.78 18.18 -11.15
C GLY A 86 -26.46 17.48 -11.29
N GLY A 87 -25.50 18.11 -11.92
CA GLY A 87 -24.09 17.70 -11.82
C GLY A 87 -23.76 17.59 -10.34
N GLN A 88 -23.48 16.39 -9.90
CA GLN A 88 -22.94 16.15 -8.57
C GLN A 88 -21.69 17.03 -8.44
N PRO A 89 -21.62 17.97 -7.49
CA PRO A 89 -20.43 18.78 -7.34
C PRO A 89 -19.25 17.85 -7.22
N ALA A 90 -18.24 18.06 -8.04
CA ALA A 90 -16.98 17.35 -7.92
C ALA A 90 -16.61 17.33 -6.44
N ALA A 91 -16.46 16.14 -5.89
CA ALA A 91 -16.15 15.98 -4.48
C ALA A 91 -14.88 16.77 -4.21
N THR A 92 -15.02 17.94 -3.63
CA THR A 92 -13.88 18.70 -3.14
C THR A 92 -13.29 17.87 -2.00
N TRP A 93 -12.11 17.40 -2.23
CA TRP A 93 -11.36 16.64 -1.25
C TRP A 93 -11.01 17.58 -0.09
N ASN A 94 -11.81 17.55 0.96
CA ASN A 94 -11.53 18.35 2.14
C ASN A 94 -10.70 17.51 3.11
N THR A 95 -9.39 17.69 3.06
CA THR A 95 -8.45 17.05 3.97
C THR A 95 -8.19 17.88 5.23
N SER A 96 -8.86 19.02 5.39
CA SER A 96 -8.58 19.99 6.46
C SER A 96 -9.04 19.55 7.86
N THR A 97 -9.70 18.39 8.00
CA THR A 97 -10.04 17.83 9.31
C THR A 97 -9.62 16.36 9.37
N PRO A 98 -8.69 16.00 10.26
CA PRO A 98 -8.41 14.60 10.54
C PRO A 98 -9.69 13.95 11.08
N VAL A 99 -10.27 13.04 10.31
CA VAL A 99 -11.33 12.19 10.82
C VAL A 99 -10.66 10.96 11.40
N GLU A 100 -10.72 10.79 12.71
CA GLU A 100 -10.36 9.52 13.32
C GLU A 100 -11.38 8.46 12.89
N ALA A 101 -11.07 7.76 11.82
CA ALA A 101 -11.84 6.61 11.40
C ALA A 101 -11.49 5.42 12.32
N THR A 102 -12.49 4.81 12.91
CA THR A 102 -12.30 3.53 13.61
C THR A 102 -12.07 2.42 12.58
N LEU A 103 -11.34 1.37 12.95
CA LEU A 103 -11.06 0.21 12.07
C LEU A 103 -12.31 -0.35 11.40
N ASP A 104 -13.44 -0.38 12.10
CA ASP A 104 -14.71 -0.87 11.57
C ASP A 104 -15.30 0.01 10.46
N GLN A 105 -14.95 1.29 10.41
CA GLN A 105 -15.39 2.21 9.37
C GLN A 105 -14.54 2.10 8.10
N THR A 106 -13.39 1.45 8.17
CA THR A 106 -12.45 1.32 7.05
C THR A 106 -12.72 0.12 6.14
N VAL A 107 -13.60 -0.80 6.53
CA VAL A 107 -13.69 -2.13 5.91
C VAL A 107 -14.63 -2.19 4.71
N SER A 108 -15.54 -1.25 4.53
CA SER A 108 -16.48 -1.29 3.40
C SER A 108 -16.82 0.10 2.90
N GLY A 109 -16.18 0.52 1.82
CA GLY A 109 -16.50 1.77 1.12
C GLY A 109 -15.97 3.05 1.78
N ALA A 110 -15.03 2.93 2.71
CA ALA A 110 -14.38 4.09 3.30
C ALA A 110 -13.57 4.85 2.22
N ASP A 111 -13.83 6.12 2.17
CA ASP A 111 -13.05 7.02 1.34
C ASP A 111 -11.61 7.09 1.91
N TYR A 112 -10.62 6.64 1.14
CA TYR A 112 -9.20 6.62 1.55
C TYR A 112 -8.68 8.02 1.94
N ARG A 113 -9.35 9.08 1.51
CA ARG A 113 -9.07 10.47 1.89
C ARG A 113 -9.19 10.69 3.39
N MET A 114 -10.09 9.96 4.05
CA MET A 114 -10.28 10.03 5.49
C MET A 114 -9.13 9.40 6.29
N LEU A 115 -8.31 8.60 5.63
CA LEU A 115 -7.14 7.94 6.24
C LEU A 115 -5.84 8.69 5.96
N ALA A 116 -5.89 9.73 5.13
CA ALA A 116 -4.72 10.53 4.81
C ALA A 116 -4.34 11.48 5.95
N VAL A 117 -3.06 11.78 6.03
CA VAL A 117 -2.56 12.86 6.87
C VAL A 117 -3.23 14.17 6.41
N GLY A 118 -3.84 14.88 7.35
CA GLY A 118 -4.51 16.15 7.07
C GLY A 118 -3.53 17.30 6.87
N ALA A 119 -4.02 18.40 6.32
CA ALA A 119 -3.23 19.60 6.14
C ALA A 119 -2.91 20.28 7.48
N ASN A 120 -1.64 20.58 7.68
CA ASN A 120 -1.10 21.30 8.83
C ASN A 120 -0.43 22.62 8.37
N ALA A 121 0.10 23.39 9.31
CA ALA A 121 0.99 24.48 8.97
C ALA A 121 2.21 23.92 8.21
N ALA A 122 2.62 24.59 7.14
CA ALA A 122 3.76 24.16 6.35
C ALA A 122 5.03 24.11 7.22
N VAL A 123 5.74 22.99 7.15
CA VAL A 123 7.07 22.87 7.72
C VAL A 123 8.10 23.53 6.80
N ASP A 124 9.22 23.96 7.38
CA ASP A 124 10.39 24.34 6.59
C ASP A 124 10.97 23.13 5.85
N TYR A 125 11.51 23.33 4.65
CA TYR A 125 12.03 22.21 3.86
C TYR A 125 13.24 21.49 4.49
N SER A 126 13.94 22.10 5.45
CA SER A 126 14.94 21.41 6.26
C SER A 126 14.37 20.23 7.07
N PHE A 127 13.05 20.17 7.25
CA PHE A 127 12.37 18.99 7.80
C PHE A 127 12.68 17.71 6.99
N PHE A 128 12.97 17.86 5.71
CA PHE A 128 13.26 16.75 4.80
C PHE A 128 14.75 16.40 4.69
N ASP A 129 15.66 17.11 5.39
CA ASP A 129 17.12 16.84 5.33
C ASP A 129 17.49 15.40 5.72
N ARG A 130 16.66 14.77 6.53
CA ARG A 130 16.81 13.36 6.92
C ARG A 130 15.68 12.49 6.39
N ALA A 131 15.07 12.90 5.30
CA ALA A 131 14.07 12.09 4.60
C ALA A 131 14.70 11.33 3.43
N ALA A 132 14.29 10.09 3.22
CA ALA A 132 14.52 9.35 1.98
C ALA A 132 13.21 9.27 1.18
N ILE A 133 13.29 9.42 -0.14
CA ILE A 133 12.17 9.21 -1.05
C ILE A 133 12.46 7.97 -1.86
N LEU A 134 11.68 6.93 -1.64
CA LEU A 134 11.71 5.70 -2.42
C LEU A 134 10.62 5.75 -3.50
N GLY A 135 10.99 5.53 -4.75
CA GLY A 135 10.00 5.49 -5.82
C GLY A 135 10.50 5.01 -7.16
N ASP A 136 9.62 5.11 -8.14
CA ASP A 136 9.89 4.73 -9.52
C ASP A 136 10.28 5.94 -10.41
N SER A 137 10.01 5.85 -11.72
CA SER A 137 10.32 6.93 -12.66
C SER A 137 9.58 8.25 -12.35
N VAL A 138 8.42 8.20 -11.71
CA VAL A 138 7.74 9.42 -11.25
C VAL A 138 8.60 10.10 -10.18
N SER A 139 9.12 9.36 -9.23
CA SER A 139 9.98 9.92 -8.17
C SER A 139 11.37 10.34 -8.66
N GLN A 140 11.85 9.83 -9.80
CA GLN A 140 13.11 10.34 -10.40
C GLN A 140 13.03 11.84 -10.74
N GLY A 141 11.85 12.37 -10.97
CA GLY A 141 11.64 13.79 -11.21
C GLY A 141 12.13 14.69 -10.07
N TRP A 142 12.18 14.21 -8.85
CA TRP A 142 12.78 14.93 -7.71
C TRP A 142 14.27 15.25 -7.92
N ASN A 143 15.00 14.40 -8.63
CA ASN A 143 16.40 14.64 -9.01
C ASN A 143 16.53 15.45 -10.30
N ILE A 144 15.56 15.32 -11.21
CA ILE A 144 15.62 15.90 -12.57
C ILE A 144 15.17 17.36 -12.56
N TYR A 145 14.01 17.62 -11.93
CA TYR A 145 13.36 18.93 -12.00
C TYR A 145 13.66 19.77 -10.77
N GLU A 146 13.62 21.08 -10.94
CA GLU A 146 13.81 22.00 -9.84
C GLU A 146 12.60 21.98 -8.89
N SER A 147 12.90 21.75 -7.63
CA SER A 147 11.95 21.80 -6.53
C SER A 147 12.69 22.02 -5.21
N PRO A 148 12.04 22.55 -4.16
CA PRO A 148 12.66 22.67 -2.86
C PRO A 148 13.19 21.34 -2.31
N MET A 149 12.51 20.23 -2.59
CA MET A 149 12.90 18.90 -2.12
C MET A 149 14.24 18.39 -2.67
N LYS A 150 14.68 18.89 -3.83
CA LYS A 150 15.92 18.48 -4.49
C LYS A 150 17.17 18.72 -3.61
N ALA A 151 17.16 19.77 -2.81
CA ALA A 151 18.27 20.13 -1.92
C ALA A 151 18.21 19.42 -0.55
N HIS A 152 17.07 18.85 -0.20
CA HIS A 152 16.80 18.41 1.17
C HIS A 152 16.65 16.88 1.29
N ALA A 153 15.92 16.21 0.38
CA ALA A 153 15.63 14.79 0.51
C ALA A 153 16.66 13.91 -0.22
N PHE A 154 16.95 12.75 0.36
CA PHE A 154 17.74 11.71 -0.30
C PHE A 154 16.83 10.87 -1.22
N VAL A 155 16.93 11.10 -2.52
CA VAL A 155 16.04 10.47 -3.51
C VAL A 155 16.60 9.14 -3.98
N CYS A 156 15.92 8.05 -3.65
CA CYS A 156 16.16 6.67 -4.09
C CYS A 156 15.07 6.24 -5.08
N ALA A 157 15.17 6.74 -6.30
CA ALA A 157 14.17 6.52 -7.32
C ALA A 157 14.77 5.81 -8.54
N TYR A 158 14.07 4.76 -9.02
CA TYR A 158 14.61 3.86 -10.03
C TYR A 158 13.55 3.58 -11.10
N LYS A 159 13.91 3.72 -12.35
CA LYS A 159 13.00 3.52 -13.48
C LYS A 159 12.41 2.10 -13.47
N SER A 160 11.13 2.00 -13.71
CA SER A 160 10.39 0.75 -13.92
C SER A 160 10.36 -0.23 -12.74
N ILE A 161 10.64 0.22 -11.51
CA ILE A 161 10.52 -0.65 -10.33
C ILE A 161 9.08 -0.66 -9.77
N GLY A 162 8.82 -1.70 -8.99
CA GLY A 162 7.68 -1.82 -8.09
C GLY A 162 8.13 -2.39 -6.74
N PRO A 163 7.21 -2.61 -5.79
CA PRO A 163 7.55 -3.11 -4.45
C PRO A 163 8.30 -4.45 -4.47
N SER A 164 8.04 -5.31 -5.46
CA SER A 164 8.73 -6.59 -5.62
C SER A 164 10.24 -6.43 -5.83
N ALA A 165 10.68 -5.36 -6.50
CA ALA A 165 12.11 -5.10 -6.68
C ALA A 165 12.81 -4.82 -5.34
N VAL A 166 12.13 -4.10 -4.44
CA VAL A 166 12.61 -3.79 -3.09
C VAL A 166 12.66 -5.05 -2.22
N VAL A 167 11.57 -5.82 -2.20
CA VAL A 167 11.47 -7.06 -1.41
C VAL A 167 12.52 -8.08 -1.84
N ASN A 168 12.77 -8.19 -3.14
CA ASN A 168 13.76 -9.10 -3.70
C ASN A 168 15.18 -8.50 -3.70
N LYS A 169 15.39 -7.34 -3.07
CA LYS A 169 16.69 -6.67 -2.94
C LYS A 169 17.44 -6.53 -4.27
N GLN A 170 16.70 -6.16 -5.31
CA GLN A 170 17.27 -5.97 -6.63
C GLN A 170 18.21 -4.76 -6.67
N THR A 171 19.17 -4.79 -7.59
CA THR A 171 20.00 -3.64 -7.94
C THR A 171 19.37 -2.86 -9.09
N ALA A 172 19.54 -1.56 -9.08
CA ALA A 172 19.11 -0.69 -10.17
C ALA A 172 19.93 0.60 -10.19
N ASN A 173 19.92 1.27 -11.33
CA ASN A 173 20.56 2.57 -11.49
C ASN A 173 19.53 3.68 -11.24
N PRO A 174 19.76 4.60 -10.28
CA PRO A 174 18.84 5.71 -9.98
C PRO A 174 18.82 6.81 -11.07
N GLY A 175 19.60 6.67 -12.12
CA GLY A 175 19.68 7.61 -13.23
C GLY A 175 20.77 8.68 -13.01
N GLU A 176 21.21 9.28 -14.12
CA GLU A 176 22.33 10.23 -14.15
C GLU A 176 22.12 11.44 -13.23
N ALA A 177 20.87 11.93 -13.16
CA ALA A 177 20.53 13.09 -12.32
C ALA A 177 20.78 12.86 -10.81
N SER A 178 20.90 11.62 -10.37
CA SER A 178 21.21 11.27 -8.98
C SER A 178 22.71 11.41 -8.65
N GLY A 179 23.57 11.38 -9.67
CA GLY A 179 25.03 11.32 -9.51
C GLY A 179 25.54 9.97 -8.97
N ARG A 180 24.69 8.94 -8.83
CA ARG A 180 25.04 7.63 -8.31
C ARG A 180 24.99 6.57 -9.40
N GLY A 181 25.78 5.50 -9.22
CA GLY A 181 25.78 4.32 -10.09
C GLY A 181 24.72 3.29 -9.71
N GLU A 182 24.89 2.07 -10.20
CA GLU A 182 24.05 0.93 -9.83
C GLU A 182 24.20 0.61 -8.35
N GLU A 183 23.08 0.44 -7.66
CA GLU A 183 23.03 0.22 -6.23
C GLU A 183 21.90 -0.74 -5.85
N ASN A 184 22.04 -1.42 -4.70
CA ASN A 184 20.97 -2.23 -4.14
C ASN A 184 19.88 -1.31 -3.55
N ILE A 185 18.66 -1.41 -4.08
CA ILE A 185 17.54 -0.52 -3.75
C ILE A 185 17.25 -0.52 -2.24
N TYR A 186 17.13 -1.71 -1.66
CA TYR A 186 16.79 -1.86 -0.25
C TYR A 186 17.91 -1.39 0.68
N ASP A 187 19.13 -1.86 0.42
CA ASP A 187 20.28 -1.54 1.26
C ASP A 187 20.63 -0.05 1.22
N THR A 188 20.40 0.61 0.08
CA THR A 188 20.59 2.06 -0.06
C THR A 188 19.68 2.84 0.89
N ILE A 189 18.40 2.46 1.00
CA ILE A 189 17.47 3.06 1.97
C ILE A 189 17.93 2.79 3.41
N ILE A 190 18.26 1.54 3.73
CA ILE A 190 18.67 1.17 5.09
C ILE A 190 19.97 1.91 5.49
N ASN A 191 20.92 2.03 4.56
CA ASN A 191 22.20 2.69 4.82
C ASN A 191 22.08 4.21 4.93
N SER A 192 21.08 4.82 4.30
CA SER A 192 20.81 6.25 4.41
C SER A 192 20.32 6.67 5.80
N LYS A 193 19.81 5.72 6.59
CA LYS A 193 19.31 5.93 7.96
C LYS A 193 18.35 7.13 8.06
N PRO A 194 17.27 7.12 7.28
CA PRO A 194 16.35 8.22 7.27
C PRO A 194 15.61 8.31 8.61
N LEU A 195 15.14 9.49 8.98
CA LEU A 195 14.11 9.67 10.00
C LEU A 195 12.72 9.53 9.42
N ARG A 196 12.59 9.82 8.13
CA ARG A 196 11.33 9.74 7.40
C ARG A 196 11.55 9.04 6.07
N LEU A 197 10.67 8.10 5.75
CA LEU A 197 10.73 7.37 4.48
C LEU A 197 9.43 7.59 3.71
N TYR A 198 9.50 8.37 2.64
CA TYR A 198 8.39 8.61 1.72
C TYR A 198 8.42 7.61 0.59
N ILE A 199 7.32 6.87 0.36
CA ILE A 199 7.27 5.81 -0.64
C ILE A 199 6.19 6.13 -1.67
N LEU A 200 6.57 6.27 -2.93
CA LEU A 200 5.66 6.44 -4.07
C LEU A 200 5.95 5.35 -5.10
N LEU A 201 5.22 4.25 -5.01
CA LEU A 201 5.31 3.09 -5.89
C LEU A 201 3.92 2.58 -6.27
N GLY A 202 3.75 2.16 -7.51
CA GLY A 202 2.50 1.54 -7.97
C GLY A 202 2.33 1.61 -9.47
N THR A 203 2.73 2.69 -10.10
CA THR A 203 2.56 2.93 -11.53
C THR A 203 3.05 1.75 -12.36
N ASN A 204 4.28 1.29 -12.14
CA ASN A 204 4.86 0.17 -12.91
C ASN A 204 4.27 -1.20 -12.56
N ALA A 205 3.86 -1.39 -11.31
CA ALA A 205 3.27 -2.65 -10.88
C ALA A 205 1.86 -2.87 -11.44
N LEU A 206 1.14 -1.78 -11.76
CA LEU A 206 -0.24 -1.80 -12.22
C LEU A 206 -0.40 -1.62 -13.75
N VAL A 207 0.68 -1.60 -14.52
CA VAL A 207 0.62 -1.43 -16.00
C VAL A 207 -0.24 -2.49 -16.70
N ARG A 208 -0.31 -3.70 -16.14
CA ARG A 208 -1.19 -4.76 -16.62
C ARG A 208 -2.47 -4.76 -15.82
N ASP A 209 -3.60 -4.90 -16.50
CA ASP A 209 -4.88 -5.05 -15.83
C ASP A 209 -5.03 -6.44 -15.19
N GLY A 210 -5.95 -6.55 -14.25
CA GLY A 210 -6.35 -7.79 -13.61
C GLY A 210 -6.16 -7.82 -12.10
N GLU A 211 -7.04 -8.53 -11.44
CA GLU A 211 -7.09 -8.68 -9.97
C GLU A 211 -5.80 -9.31 -9.41
N ALA A 212 -5.27 -10.33 -10.07
CA ALA A 212 -4.03 -10.98 -9.65
C ALA A 212 -2.84 -10.01 -9.62
N THR A 213 -2.82 -9.02 -10.52
CA THR A 213 -1.79 -7.97 -10.53
C THR A 213 -1.94 -7.07 -9.31
N GLU A 214 -3.15 -6.68 -8.93
CA GLU A 214 -3.42 -5.88 -7.74
C GLU A 214 -3.04 -6.62 -6.46
N GLN A 215 -3.48 -7.87 -6.35
CA GLN A 215 -3.18 -8.73 -5.18
C GLN A 215 -1.66 -8.91 -5.02
N SER A 216 -0.95 -9.17 -6.11
CA SER A 216 0.51 -9.27 -6.11
C SER A 216 1.17 -7.97 -5.67
N PHE A 217 0.72 -6.84 -6.23
CA PHE A 217 1.22 -5.51 -5.85
C PHE A 217 1.04 -5.24 -4.36
N LEU A 218 -0.16 -5.42 -3.82
CA LEU A 218 -0.46 -5.19 -2.42
C LEU A 218 0.30 -6.13 -1.49
N SER A 219 0.43 -7.40 -1.87
CA SER A 219 1.22 -8.37 -1.12
C SER A 219 2.69 -7.95 -1.00
N TYR A 220 3.32 -7.58 -2.11
CA TYR A 220 4.70 -7.09 -2.09
C TYR A 220 4.83 -5.74 -1.37
N TYR A 221 3.84 -4.85 -1.48
CA TYR A 221 3.86 -3.58 -0.78
C TYR A 221 3.83 -3.80 0.75
N GLY A 222 2.95 -4.67 1.22
CA GLY A 222 2.86 -5.04 2.62
C GLY A 222 4.16 -5.66 3.15
N GLN A 223 4.78 -6.58 2.40
CA GLN A 223 6.08 -7.18 2.75
C GLN A 223 7.18 -6.12 2.82
N MET A 224 7.22 -5.21 1.85
CA MET A 224 8.19 -4.11 1.83
C MET A 224 8.09 -3.23 3.08
N LEU A 225 6.88 -2.84 3.49
CA LEU A 225 6.67 -2.06 4.70
C LEU A 225 7.13 -2.82 5.95
N ASP A 226 6.82 -4.12 6.06
CA ASP A 226 7.28 -4.95 7.18
C ASP A 226 8.80 -5.04 7.26
N MET A 227 9.47 -5.18 6.11
CA MET A 227 10.93 -5.20 6.03
C MET A 227 11.53 -3.87 6.48
N PHE A 228 11.02 -2.74 6.00
CA PHE A 228 11.51 -1.43 6.41
C PHE A 228 11.28 -1.18 7.90
N LYS A 229 10.10 -1.49 8.43
CA LYS A 229 9.83 -1.36 9.86
C LYS A 229 10.75 -2.24 10.71
N ALA A 230 11.04 -3.45 10.26
CA ALA A 230 11.93 -4.36 10.98
C ALA A 230 13.38 -3.85 11.05
N ASP A 231 13.89 -3.27 9.96
CA ASP A 231 15.30 -2.92 9.85
C ASP A 231 15.60 -1.44 10.15
N LEU A 232 14.68 -0.52 9.90
CA LEU A 232 14.82 0.90 10.27
C LEU A 232 14.43 1.15 11.75
N GLY A 233 13.48 0.37 12.29
CA GLY A 233 12.98 0.50 13.67
C GLY A 233 11.78 1.44 13.79
N ASP A 234 11.27 1.54 15.02
CA ASP A 234 10.02 2.24 15.33
C ASP A 234 10.17 3.79 15.35
N GLU A 235 11.40 4.29 15.27
CA GLU A 235 11.69 5.73 15.29
C GLU A 235 11.67 6.37 13.87
N VAL A 236 11.39 5.57 12.84
CA VAL A 236 11.31 6.05 11.46
C VAL A 236 9.87 6.17 11.03
N ASP A 237 9.45 7.38 10.72
CA ASP A 237 8.13 7.64 10.16
C ASP A 237 8.10 7.19 8.70
N ILE A 238 7.21 6.26 8.38
CA ILE A 238 7.02 5.79 7.00
C ILE A 238 5.74 6.42 6.44
N TYR A 239 5.90 7.16 5.34
CA TYR A 239 4.82 7.83 4.62
C TYR A 239 4.56 7.09 3.31
N VAL A 240 3.41 6.41 3.23
CA VAL A 240 2.92 5.78 2.01
C VAL A 240 2.17 6.84 1.20
N GLN A 241 2.68 7.19 0.03
CA GLN A 241 2.00 8.13 -0.86
C GLN A 241 1.02 7.39 -1.77
N SER A 242 -0.11 8.03 -2.05
CA SER A 242 -1.06 7.53 -3.06
C SER A 242 -0.38 7.45 -4.43
N ILE A 243 -0.75 6.45 -5.23
CA ILE A 243 -0.39 6.39 -6.64
C ILE A 243 -0.98 7.61 -7.35
N THR A 244 -0.21 8.24 -8.22
CA THR A 244 -0.60 9.45 -8.94
C THR A 244 -1.75 9.20 -9.93
N PRO A 245 -2.60 10.19 -10.20
CA PRO A 245 -3.59 10.09 -11.27
C PRO A 245 -2.91 9.94 -12.64
N VAL A 246 -3.67 9.46 -13.61
CA VAL A 246 -3.28 9.41 -15.03
C VAL A 246 -4.33 10.13 -15.89
N ARG A 247 -3.97 10.54 -17.09
CA ARG A 247 -4.94 11.12 -18.03
C ARG A 247 -5.62 10.03 -18.87
N PRO A 248 -6.87 10.26 -19.31
CA PRO A 248 -7.55 9.37 -20.25
C PRO A 248 -6.71 9.13 -21.52
N GLY A 249 -6.66 7.88 -21.94
CA GLY A 249 -5.87 7.45 -23.10
C GLY A 249 -4.38 7.28 -22.82
N ALA A 250 -3.98 7.04 -21.59
CA ALA A 250 -2.68 6.45 -21.25
C ALA A 250 -2.55 5.08 -21.92
N SER A 251 -1.35 4.75 -22.40
CA SER A 251 -1.12 3.53 -23.18
C SER A 251 -1.13 2.23 -22.39
N GLN A 252 -1.02 2.33 -21.06
CA GLN A 252 -0.98 1.18 -20.18
C GLN A 252 -2.40 0.76 -19.77
N PRO A 253 -2.87 -0.44 -20.16
CA PRO A 253 -4.27 -0.84 -19.97
C PRO A 253 -4.71 -0.97 -18.52
N GLY A 254 -3.77 -1.18 -17.61
CA GLY A 254 -4.05 -1.27 -16.17
C GLY A 254 -4.03 0.07 -15.43
N LEU A 255 -3.65 1.17 -16.08
CA LEU A 255 -3.60 2.49 -15.46
C LEU A 255 -4.83 3.30 -15.85
N TYR A 256 -5.88 3.20 -15.06
CA TYR A 256 -7.10 3.99 -15.18
C TYR A 256 -7.61 4.44 -13.82
N LYS A 257 -8.32 5.52 -13.81
CA LYS A 257 -8.73 6.27 -12.62
C LYS A 257 -9.37 5.41 -11.53
N GLU A 258 -10.41 4.67 -11.88
CA GLU A 258 -11.22 3.91 -10.93
C GLU A 258 -10.39 2.82 -10.23
N ARG A 259 -9.46 2.21 -10.97
CA ARG A 259 -8.55 1.22 -10.41
C ARG A 259 -7.52 1.85 -9.48
N ILE A 260 -6.92 2.95 -9.91
CA ILE A 260 -5.93 3.67 -9.09
C ILE A 260 -6.58 4.12 -7.78
N GLN A 261 -7.77 4.69 -7.82
CA GLN A 261 -8.50 5.12 -6.62
C GLN A 261 -8.83 3.95 -5.69
N ARG A 262 -9.27 2.80 -6.25
CA ARG A 262 -9.52 1.59 -5.48
C ARG A 262 -8.24 1.07 -4.80
N VAL A 263 -7.13 1.02 -5.52
CA VAL A 263 -5.84 0.58 -4.98
C VAL A 263 -5.31 1.58 -3.95
N ASN A 264 -5.49 2.87 -4.14
CA ASN A 264 -5.14 3.89 -3.15
C ASN A 264 -5.92 3.71 -1.84
N THR A 265 -7.20 3.32 -1.92
CA THR A 265 -7.99 2.94 -0.73
C THR A 265 -7.32 1.79 0.04
N GLN A 266 -6.91 0.75 -0.67
CA GLN A 266 -6.25 -0.41 -0.05
C GLN A 266 -4.87 -0.06 0.52
N LEU A 267 -4.11 0.82 -0.13
CA LEU A 267 -2.85 1.34 0.40
C LEU A 267 -3.04 2.17 1.66
N ALA A 268 -4.08 3.02 1.71
CA ALA A 268 -4.39 3.82 2.89
C ALA A 268 -4.75 2.96 4.10
N VAL A 269 -5.59 1.93 3.89
CA VAL A 269 -5.93 0.95 4.93
C VAL A 269 -4.68 0.21 5.40
N MET A 270 -3.87 -0.30 4.47
CA MET A 270 -2.62 -1.00 4.78
C MET A 270 -1.63 -0.12 5.55
N ALA A 271 -1.46 1.14 5.15
CA ALA A 271 -0.59 2.07 5.85
C ALA A 271 -1.01 2.21 7.31
N ARG A 272 -2.30 2.43 7.56
CA ARG A 272 -2.86 2.52 8.92
C ARG A 272 -2.64 1.24 9.72
N GLU A 273 -2.99 0.08 9.16
CA GLU A 273 -2.84 -1.23 9.83
C GLU A 273 -1.39 -1.52 10.22
N LYS A 274 -0.45 -1.05 9.40
CA LYS A 274 0.99 -1.21 9.65
C LYS A 274 1.61 -0.08 10.49
N GLY A 275 0.80 0.87 10.98
CA GLY A 275 1.29 2.02 11.73
C GLY A 275 2.21 2.91 10.89
N CYS A 276 1.86 3.10 9.63
CA CYS A 276 2.47 4.04 8.69
C CYS A 276 1.49 5.18 8.42
N HIS A 277 1.99 6.31 7.95
CA HIS A 277 1.19 7.45 7.53
C HIS A 277 0.80 7.30 6.06
N PHE A 278 -0.42 7.67 5.69
CA PHE A 278 -0.83 7.73 4.29
C PHE A 278 -0.90 9.19 3.84
N VAL A 279 -0.23 9.54 2.72
CA VAL A 279 -0.24 10.89 2.15
C VAL A 279 -0.92 10.86 0.79
N ASN A 280 -2.02 11.63 0.65
CA ASN A 280 -2.85 11.62 -0.54
C ASN A 280 -2.34 12.57 -1.63
N ILE A 281 -1.16 12.30 -2.19
CA ILE A 281 -0.58 13.15 -3.24
C ILE A 281 -1.46 13.22 -4.50
N TYR A 282 -2.36 12.27 -4.70
CA TYR A 282 -3.35 12.27 -5.79
C TYR A 282 -4.18 13.54 -5.81
N GLU A 283 -4.53 14.03 -4.63
CA GLU A 283 -5.43 15.16 -4.44
C GLU A 283 -4.95 16.44 -5.15
N VAL A 284 -3.67 16.76 -4.99
CA VAL A 284 -3.10 18.00 -5.56
C VAL A 284 -2.78 17.89 -7.05
N LEU A 285 -2.75 16.65 -7.56
CA LEU A 285 -2.42 16.37 -8.96
C LEU A 285 -3.63 16.17 -9.87
N GLN A 286 -4.84 15.96 -9.30
CA GLN A 286 -6.04 15.69 -10.08
C GLN A 286 -6.76 16.97 -10.52
N ASP A 287 -7.48 16.87 -11.65
CA ASP A 287 -8.47 17.86 -12.09
C ASP A 287 -9.85 17.58 -11.46
N ALA A 288 -10.86 18.38 -11.85
CA ALA A 288 -12.24 18.23 -11.36
C ALA A 288 -12.89 16.87 -11.72
N ASN A 289 -12.35 16.17 -12.70
CA ASN A 289 -12.82 14.84 -13.11
C ASN A 289 -12.09 13.71 -12.38
N GLY A 290 -11.09 14.03 -11.57
CA GLY A 290 -10.22 13.04 -10.92
C GLY A 290 -9.12 12.47 -11.81
N ASP A 291 -8.88 13.06 -12.97
CA ASP A 291 -7.81 12.71 -13.88
C ASP A 291 -6.57 13.57 -13.61
N LEU A 292 -5.39 13.12 -14.01
CA LEU A 292 -4.19 13.95 -13.89
C LEU A 292 -4.40 15.29 -14.61
N ARG A 293 -4.11 16.39 -13.94
CA ARG A 293 -4.18 17.75 -14.50
C ARG A 293 -3.34 17.85 -15.77
N GLU A 294 -3.88 18.51 -16.79
CA GLU A 294 -3.21 18.66 -18.08
C GLU A 294 -1.91 19.45 -17.99
N ASP A 295 -1.91 20.51 -17.19
CA ASP A 295 -0.74 21.37 -16.96
C ASP A 295 0.39 20.68 -16.18
N LEU A 296 0.11 19.53 -15.56
CA LEU A 296 1.07 18.74 -14.80
C LEU A 296 1.50 17.44 -15.50
N ALA A 297 0.82 17.07 -16.58
CA ALA A 297 1.03 15.83 -17.29
C ALA A 297 2.18 15.93 -18.30
N ALA A 298 2.98 14.86 -18.41
CA ALA A 298 3.86 14.64 -19.55
C ALA A 298 3.06 14.12 -20.78
N ALA A 299 3.71 14.05 -21.94
CA ALA A 299 3.05 13.66 -23.18
C ALA A 299 2.48 12.22 -23.17
N ASP A 300 3.03 11.34 -22.36
CA ASP A 300 2.59 9.96 -22.22
C ASP A 300 1.35 9.78 -21.33
N LYS A 301 0.87 10.87 -20.73
CA LYS A 301 -0.34 10.90 -19.89
C LYS A 301 -0.23 10.13 -18.55
N VAL A 302 0.94 9.68 -18.20
CA VAL A 302 1.25 8.92 -16.97
C VAL A 302 2.27 9.67 -16.13
N HIS A 303 3.38 10.08 -16.73
CA HIS A 303 4.42 10.80 -16.02
C HIS A 303 4.04 12.26 -15.76
N LEU A 304 4.66 12.82 -14.76
CA LEU A 304 4.53 14.24 -14.39
C LEU A 304 5.56 15.07 -15.15
N ASN A 305 5.20 16.28 -15.49
CA ASN A 305 6.13 17.28 -16.00
C ASN A 305 6.73 18.10 -14.85
N GLN A 306 7.65 19.00 -15.17
CA GLN A 306 8.37 19.82 -14.19
C GLN A 306 7.47 20.65 -13.26
N ASN A 307 6.27 21.06 -13.71
CA ASN A 307 5.37 21.91 -12.93
C ASN A 307 4.75 21.19 -11.72
N ALA A 308 4.72 19.86 -11.75
CA ALA A 308 4.13 19.06 -10.67
C ALA A 308 4.99 19.05 -9.40
N TYR A 309 6.31 19.08 -9.53
CA TYR A 309 7.20 18.83 -8.38
C TYR A 309 7.20 19.96 -7.33
N PRO A 310 7.17 21.25 -7.68
CA PRO A 310 6.96 22.31 -6.69
C PRO A 310 5.63 22.17 -5.95
N ILE A 311 4.56 21.80 -6.66
CA ILE A 311 3.22 21.61 -6.07
C ILE A 311 3.22 20.41 -5.12
N MET A 312 3.83 19.30 -5.52
CA MET A 312 3.99 18.13 -4.64
C MET A 312 4.85 18.45 -3.42
N ALA A 313 5.91 19.26 -3.56
CA ALA A 313 6.76 19.66 -2.45
C ALA A 313 5.98 20.47 -1.42
N GLU A 314 5.18 21.44 -1.85
CA GLU A 314 4.31 22.24 -0.98
C GLU A 314 3.27 21.36 -0.28
N TYR A 315 2.67 20.42 -1.01
CA TYR A 315 1.73 19.48 -0.44
C TYR A 315 2.39 18.61 0.65
N LEU A 316 3.57 18.06 0.39
CA LEU A 316 4.29 17.27 1.39
C LEU A 316 4.67 18.13 2.61
N ALA A 317 5.05 19.39 2.43
CA ALA A 317 5.40 20.29 3.53
C ALA A 317 4.21 20.62 4.44
N THR A 318 2.98 20.55 3.92
CA THR A 318 1.75 20.80 4.69
C THR A 318 1.07 19.52 5.20
N HIS A 319 1.51 18.33 4.79
CA HIS A 319 0.91 17.03 5.15
C HIS A 319 1.94 16.15 5.88
N THR A 320 2.37 16.61 7.04
CA THR A 320 3.30 15.93 7.94
C THR A 320 2.58 15.42 9.19
N ALA A 321 2.99 14.28 9.74
CA ALA A 321 2.48 13.71 11.00
C ALA A 321 3.47 13.92 12.14
#